data_dfdf84120401756fbef90ebfa94b7177
#
_entry.id   dfdf84120401756fbef90ebfa94b7177
#
_cell.length_a   1.000
_cell.length_b   1.000
_cell.length_c   1.000
_cell.angle_alpha   90.00
_cell.angle_beta   90.00
_cell.angle_gamma   90.00
#
_symmetry.space_group_name_H-M   'P 1'
#
loop_
_entity.id
_entity.type
_entity.pdbx_description
1 polymer ?
#
loop_
_entity_poly.entity_id
_entity_poly.type
_entity_poly.pdbx_seq_one_letter_code
_entity_poly.pdbx_strand_id
1 'polypeptide(L)'
;MKSFYVAMIGVAVMVMSGCSSKDANLGMAQQDVVIQKIDKDDIRDVMKQEKMIYDIAPAEAMFSAVGEGIAPLNTVSQAQSLALAKRAAIADAHRQLAEKLYGVKINSRDTVRDAMLKDSTITAQVSGLVKNASIVEHDFKDGLYRVRMELKLDQSKWQEIFAY
;
A
#
# COMPACT_ATOMS: atom_id res chain seq x y z
N MET A 1 42.65 -33.88 -4.03
CA MET A 1 43.68 -33.51 -5.03
C MET A 1 43.56 -32.03 -5.25
N LYS A 2 44.61 -31.32 -4.80
CA LYS A 2 45.26 -30.16 -5.40
C LYS A 2 44.40 -28.89 -5.39
N SER A 3 44.60 -27.93 -4.47
CA SER A 3 45.84 -27.17 -4.19
C SER A 3 46.03 -25.97 -5.12
N PHE A 4 46.23 -24.81 -4.44
CA PHE A 4 47.08 -23.66 -4.82
C PHE A 4 46.36 -22.52 -5.55
N TYR A 5 46.53 -21.21 -5.27
CA TYR A 5 47.58 -20.35 -4.68
C TYR A 5 46.90 -19.04 -4.26
N VAL A 6 47.00 -18.36 -3.15
CA VAL A 6 48.08 -17.59 -2.50
C VAL A 6 48.94 -16.75 -3.47
N ALA A 7 48.78 -15.44 -3.33
CA ALA A 7 49.79 -14.39 -3.49
C ALA A 7 49.17 -13.04 -3.15
N MET A 8 49.49 -12.43 -2.10
CA MET A 8 50.70 -11.76 -1.60
C MET A 8 50.74 -10.28 -1.96
N ILE A 9 50.58 -9.44 -0.92
CA ILE A 9 51.51 -8.40 -0.43
C ILE A 9 51.58 -7.09 -1.25
N GLY A 10 51.37 -5.98 -0.51
CA GLY A 10 51.78 -4.64 -0.94
C GLY A 10 51.55 -3.62 0.18
N VAL A 11 52.26 -3.73 1.27
CA VAL A 11 52.41 -2.69 2.28
C VAL A 11 53.36 -1.65 1.69
N ALA A 12 52.94 -0.39 1.63
CA ALA A 12 53.85 0.75 1.46
C ALA A 12 53.55 1.80 2.51
N VAL A 13 54.30 1.71 3.58
CA VAL A 13 54.51 2.78 4.57
C VAL A 13 55.46 3.77 3.94
N MET A 14 55.05 5.02 3.79
CA MET A 14 55.99 6.17 3.63
C MET A 14 55.79 7.15 4.75
N VAL A 15 56.69 7.06 5.69
CA VAL A 15 56.99 8.12 6.67
C VAL A 15 57.91 9.10 5.99
N MET A 16 57.54 10.35 5.92
CA MET A 16 58.48 11.45 5.70
C MET A 16 58.16 12.60 6.67
N SER A 17 58.98 12.68 7.66
CA SER A 17 59.16 13.82 8.53
C SER A 17 59.75 14.99 7.76
N GLY A 18 59.24 16.20 8.02
CA GLY A 18 59.82 17.46 7.52
C GLY A 18 59.18 18.63 8.21
N CYS A 19 59.76 19.05 9.33
CA CYS A 19 59.52 20.36 9.92
C CYS A 19 60.08 21.47 9.01
N SER A 20 59.27 22.47 8.73
CA SER A 20 59.75 23.85 8.60
C SER A 20 58.60 24.82 8.78
N SER A 21 58.69 25.58 9.82
CA SER A 21 57.92 26.77 10.16
C SER A 21 58.06 27.85 9.11
N LYS A 22 56.95 28.40 8.62
CA LYS A 22 56.81 29.82 8.27
C LYS A 22 55.31 30.13 8.13
N ASP A 23 54.95 31.18 8.80
CA ASP A 23 53.65 31.83 8.85
C ASP A 23 52.99 31.93 7.48
N ALA A 24 51.86 31.24 7.32
CA ALA A 24 50.92 31.53 6.26
C ALA A 24 49.53 31.58 6.91
N ASN A 25 49.01 32.75 6.97
CA ASN A 25 47.65 33.13 7.25
C ASN A 25 46.70 32.23 6.46
N LEU A 26 46.27 31.13 7.09
CA LEU A 26 45.20 30.29 6.58
C LEU A 26 43.89 31.01 6.86
N GLY A 27 43.49 31.81 5.88
CA GLY A 27 42.09 32.21 5.78
C GLY A 27 41.23 30.95 5.86
N MET A 28 40.60 30.76 7.00
CA MET A 28 39.47 29.86 7.10
C MET A 28 38.47 30.28 6.03
N ALA A 29 38.37 29.48 4.98
CA ALA A 29 37.20 29.50 4.14
C ALA A 29 36.03 29.13 5.06
N GLN A 30 35.36 30.13 5.62
CA GLN A 30 34.01 29.97 6.12
C GLN A 30 33.21 29.41 4.95
N GLN A 31 32.91 28.12 4.98
CA GLN A 31 31.79 27.64 4.24
C GLN A 31 30.57 28.39 4.79
N ASP A 32 30.21 29.44 4.07
CA ASP A 32 28.88 30.03 4.22
C ASP A 32 27.87 28.88 4.05
N VAL A 33 27.41 28.38 5.17
CA VAL A 33 26.18 27.61 5.19
C VAL A 33 25.11 28.60 4.76
N VAL A 34 24.81 28.58 3.46
CA VAL A 34 23.65 29.29 2.91
C VAL A 34 22.46 28.66 3.57
N ILE A 35 22.06 29.18 4.72
CA ILE A 35 20.75 28.91 5.28
C ILE A 35 19.80 29.57 4.28
N GLN A 36 19.35 28.76 3.30
CA GLN A 36 18.25 29.14 2.44
C GLN A 36 17.08 29.45 3.36
N LYS A 37 16.83 30.73 3.55
CA LYS A 37 15.66 31.20 4.26
C LYS A 37 14.47 30.71 3.45
N ILE A 38 13.87 29.59 3.87
CA ILE A 38 12.65 29.06 3.26
C ILE A 38 11.61 30.16 3.37
N ASP A 39 11.23 30.72 2.24
CA ASP A 39 10.25 31.79 2.20
C ASP A 39 8.88 31.21 2.62
N LYS A 40 8.16 31.96 3.44
CA LYS A 40 6.83 31.53 3.91
C LYS A 40 5.85 31.34 2.75
N ASP A 41 6.12 31.99 1.62
CA ASP A 41 5.32 31.85 0.42
C ASP A 41 5.56 30.52 -0.28
N ASP A 42 6.80 30.01 -0.30
CA ASP A 42 7.13 28.66 -0.81
C ASP A 42 6.44 27.56 -0.01
N ILE A 43 6.39 27.71 1.32
CA ILE A 43 5.68 26.76 2.20
C ILE A 43 4.17 26.81 1.92
N ARG A 44 3.62 28.00 1.68
CA ARG A 44 2.20 28.20 1.40
C ARG A 44 1.80 27.60 0.06
N ASP A 45 2.67 27.66 -0.95
CA ASP A 45 2.42 27.09 -2.27
C ASP A 45 2.54 25.56 -2.27
N VAL A 46 3.47 24.99 -1.50
CA VAL A 46 3.54 23.54 -1.27
C VAL A 46 2.30 23.04 -0.53
N MET A 47 1.85 23.76 0.51
CA MET A 47 0.61 23.45 1.23
C MET A 47 -0.64 23.54 0.35
N LYS A 48 -0.69 24.50 -0.59
CA LYS A 48 -1.78 24.59 -1.57
C LYS A 48 -1.74 23.42 -2.57
N GLN A 49 -0.56 23.01 -3.01
CA GLN A 49 -0.42 21.84 -3.88
C GLN A 49 -0.83 20.55 -3.16
N GLU A 50 -0.41 20.35 -1.91
CA GLU A 50 -0.89 19.22 -1.12
C GLU A 50 -2.41 19.25 -0.95
N LYS A 51 -2.98 20.40 -0.61
CA LYS A 51 -4.44 20.54 -0.47
C LYS A 51 -5.19 20.26 -1.77
N MET A 52 -4.65 20.67 -2.93
CA MET A 52 -5.22 20.35 -4.23
C MET A 52 -5.17 18.84 -4.55
N ILE A 53 -4.14 18.13 -4.09
CA ILE A 53 -4.04 16.67 -4.25
C ILE A 53 -5.11 15.98 -3.41
N TYR A 54 -5.43 16.48 -2.21
CA TYR A 54 -6.51 15.96 -1.37
C TYR A 54 -7.92 16.29 -1.92
N ASP A 55 -8.08 17.43 -2.58
CA ASP A 55 -9.36 17.82 -3.20
C ASP A 55 -9.66 17.05 -4.52
N ILE A 56 -8.66 16.40 -5.13
CA ILE A 56 -8.81 15.55 -6.33
C ILE A 56 -9.12 14.10 -5.96
N ALA A 57 -8.91 13.69 -4.70
CA ALA A 57 -9.35 12.37 -4.27
C ALA A 57 -10.87 12.27 -4.44
N PRO A 58 -11.39 11.27 -5.16
CA PRO A 58 -12.83 11.12 -5.31
C PRO A 58 -13.46 11.08 -3.92
N ALA A 59 -14.50 11.89 -3.71
CA ALA A 59 -15.22 11.95 -2.44
C ALA A 59 -15.74 10.57 -2.00
N GLU A 60 -15.79 9.63 -2.93
CA GLU A 60 -16.23 8.25 -2.74
C GLU A 60 -15.34 7.30 -3.58
N ALA A 61 -14.71 6.32 -2.94
CA ALA A 61 -14.02 5.23 -3.61
C ALA A 61 -14.98 4.04 -3.78
N MET A 62 -15.10 3.53 -5.00
CA MET A 62 -15.95 2.39 -5.31
C MET A 62 -15.11 1.18 -5.74
N PHE A 63 -15.28 0.08 -5.03
CA PHE A 63 -14.67 -1.20 -5.36
C PHE A 63 -15.75 -2.16 -5.86
N SER A 64 -15.51 -2.84 -6.97
CA SER A 64 -16.43 -3.86 -7.49
C SER A 64 -15.70 -5.17 -7.73
N ALA A 65 -16.40 -6.29 -7.53
CA ALA A 65 -15.92 -7.61 -7.87
C ALA A 65 -17.05 -8.49 -8.39
N VAL A 66 -16.70 -9.45 -9.25
CA VAL A 66 -17.63 -10.46 -9.76
C VAL A 66 -17.17 -11.80 -9.22
N GLY A 67 -18.00 -12.40 -8.35
CA GLY A 67 -17.76 -13.74 -7.83
C GLY A 67 -18.55 -14.79 -8.58
N GLU A 68 -18.00 -15.99 -8.65
CA GLU A 68 -18.59 -17.12 -9.36
C GLU A 68 -18.74 -18.32 -8.43
N GLY A 69 -19.83 -19.07 -8.62
CA GLY A 69 -20.10 -20.29 -7.86
C GLY A 69 -20.77 -21.35 -8.71
N ILE A 70 -20.23 -22.54 -8.72
CA ILE A 70 -20.74 -23.68 -9.49
C ILE A 70 -21.78 -24.42 -8.66
N ALA A 71 -22.91 -24.75 -9.29
CA ALA A 71 -23.97 -25.57 -8.70
C ALA A 71 -23.51 -27.04 -8.59
N PRO A 72 -23.42 -27.62 -7.38
CA PRO A 72 -23.02 -29.01 -7.24
C PRO A 72 -24.10 -29.94 -7.77
N LEU A 73 -23.66 -31.04 -8.40
CA LEU A 73 -24.58 -32.04 -8.99
C LEU A 73 -25.23 -32.97 -7.95
N ASN A 74 -24.49 -33.25 -6.87
CA ASN A 74 -24.93 -34.22 -5.83
C ASN A 74 -25.66 -33.51 -4.69
N THR A 75 -26.86 -32.98 -4.98
CA THR A 75 -27.72 -32.32 -4.00
C THR A 75 -29.09 -32.96 -3.91
N VAL A 76 -29.74 -32.82 -2.77
CA VAL A 76 -31.08 -33.39 -2.53
C VAL A 76 -32.14 -32.71 -3.40
N SER A 77 -31.92 -31.44 -3.78
CA SER A 77 -32.86 -30.70 -4.62
C SER A 77 -32.12 -29.62 -5.46
N GLN A 78 -32.74 -29.23 -6.56
CA GLN A 78 -32.25 -28.14 -7.41
C GLN A 78 -32.17 -26.81 -6.63
N ALA A 79 -33.11 -26.55 -5.72
CA ALA A 79 -33.09 -25.38 -4.88
C ALA A 79 -31.87 -25.36 -3.95
N GLN A 80 -31.48 -26.51 -3.42
CA GLN A 80 -30.26 -26.63 -2.60
C GLN A 80 -29.00 -26.38 -3.44
N SER A 81 -28.92 -26.96 -4.64
CA SER A 81 -27.80 -26.73 -5.58
C SER A 81 -27.63 -25.24 -5.89
N LEU A 82 -28.74 -24.56 -6.23
CA LEU A 82 -28.74 -23.12 -6.51
C LEU A 82 -28.31 -22.29 -5.29
N ALA A 83 -28.80 -22.64 -4.09
CA ALA A 83 -28.44 -21.92 -2.87
C ALA A 83 -26.96 -22.06 -2.54
N LEU A 84 -26.37 -23.22 -2.78
CA LEU A 84 -24.94 -23.47 -2.59
C LEU A 84 -24.10 -22.70 -3.60
N ALA A 85 -24.49 -22.70 -4.89
CA ALA A 85 -23.85 -21.93 -5.93
C ALA A 85 -23.87 -20.42 -5.60
N LYS A 86 -25.02 -19.90 -5.17
CA LYS A 86 -25.16 -18.50 -4.74
C LYS A 86 -24.21 -18.16 -3.59
N ARG A 87 -24.14 -19.01 -2.55
CA ARG A 87 -23.23 -18.80 -1.41
C ARG A 87 -21.77 -18.80 -1.84
N ALA A 88 -21.39 -19.72 -2.72
CA ALA A 88 -20.04 -19.80 -3.26
C ALA A 88 -19.68 -18.54 -4.04
N ALA A 89 -20.57 -18.05 -4.93
CA ALA A 89 -20.37 -16.82 -5.68
C ALA A 89 -20.22 -15.59 -4.78
N ILE A 90 -21.06 -15.46 -3.74
CA ILE A 90 -20.96 -14.36 -2.78
C ILE A 90 -19.62 -14.43 -2.02
N ALA A 91 -19.22 -15.61 -1.57
CA ALA A 91 -17.95 -15.80 -0.86
C ALA A 91 -16.74 -15.44 -1.74
N ASP A 92 -16.77 -15.82 -3.02
CA ASP A 92 -15.73 -15.47 -3.99
C ASP A 92 -15.69 -13.97 -4.27
N ALA A 93 -16.85 -13.31 -4.45
CA ALA A 93 -16.93 -11.86 -4.61
C ALA A 93 -16.34 -11.09 -3.40
N HIS A 94 -16.67 -11.53 -2.17
CA HIS A 94 -16.10 -10.95 -0.96
C HIS A 94 -14.58 -11.11 -0.90
N ARG A 95 -14.06 -12.30 -1.25
CA ARG A 95 -12.62 -12.55 -1.31
C ARG A 95 -11.93 -11.59 -2.29
N GLN A 96 -12.48 -11.42 -3.49
CA GLN A 96 -11.93 -10.52 -4.50
C GLN A 96 -12.01 -9.03 -4.09
N LEU A 97 -13.11 -8.60 -3.44
CA LEU A 97 -13.22 -7.26 -2.88
C LEU A 97 -12.16 -7.01 -1.80
N ALA A 98 -11.98 -7.99 -0.90
CA ALA A 98 -10.97 -7.92 0.14
C ALA A 98 -9.56 -7.79 -0.45
N GLU A 99 -9.22 -8.58 -1.46
CA GLU A 99 -7.92 -8.52 -2.15
C GLU A 99 -7.67 -7.16 -2.79
N LYS A 100 -8.69 -6.58 -3.45
CA LYS A 100 -8.60 -5.23 -4.02
C LYS A 100 -8.37 -4.18 -2.95
N LEU A 101 -9.12 -4.24 -1.85
CA LEU A 101 -9.00 -3.29 -0.75
C LEU A 101 -7.64 -3.40 -0.05
N TYR A 102 -7.13 -4.62 0.19
CA TYR A 102 -5.84 -4.85 0.82
C TYR A 102 -4.65 -4.28 0.04
N GLY A 103 -4.77 -4.19 -1.29
CA GLY A 103 -3.75 -3.62 -2.16
C GLY A 103 -3.74 -2.09 -2.22
N VAL A 104 -4.73 -1.41 -1.63
CA VAL A 104 -4.80 0.06 -1.65
C VAL A 104 -3.70 0.65 -0.76
N LYS A 105 -3.02 1.68 -1.26
CA LYS A 105 -2.02 2.43 -0.49
C LYS A 105 -2.72 3.43 0.43
N ILE A 106 -2.32 3.42 1.69
CA ILE A 106 -2.77 4.40 2.69
C ILE A 106 -1.85 5.62 2.67
N ASN A 107 -0.55 5.36 2.50
CA ASN A 107 0.49 6.38 2.40
C ASN A 107 1.60 5.91 1.44
N SER A 108 2.71 6.64 1.37
CA SER A 108 3.83 6.31 0.47
C SER A 108 4.50 4.95 0.76
N ARG A 109 4.33 4.38 1.96
CA ARG A 109 5.03 3.17 2.43
C ARG A 109 4.10 2.00 2.71
N ASP A 110 2.91 2.27 3.27
CA ASP A 110 2.02 1.25 3.81
C ASP A 110 0.77 1.05 2.93
N THR A 111 0.35 -0.21 2.81
CA THR A 111 -0.94 -0.60 2.24
C THR A 111 -1.95 -0.88 3.36
N VAL A 112 -3.22 -1.05 3.00
CA VAL A 112 -4.26 -1.51 3.94
C VAL A 112 -3.86 -2.81 4.61
N ARG A 113 -3.27 -3.74 3.87
CA ARG A 113 -2.76 -5.01 4.42
C ARG A 113 -1.69 -4.79 5.49
N ASP A 114 -0.75 -3.87 5.25
CA ASP A 114 0.32 -3.58 6.21
C ASP A 114 -0.24 -2.97 7.50
N ALA A 115 -1.24 -2.09 7.39
CA ALA A 115 -1.94 -1.53 8.54
C ALA A 115 -2.70 -2.59 9.34
N MET A 116 -3.40 -3.52 8.67
CA MET A 116 -4.10 -4.63 9.31
C MET A 116 -3.15 -5.56 10.09
N LEU A 117 -1.93 -5.74 9.61
CA LEU A 117 -0.91 -6.55 10.31
C LEU A 117 -0.39 -5.85 11.58
N LYS A 118 -0.45 -4.52 11.61
CA LYS A 118 0.01 -3.71 12.74
C LYS A 118 -1.08 -3.50 13.81
N ASP A 119 -2.36 -3.48 13.39
CA ASP A 119 -3.49 -3.15 14.26
C ASP A 119 -4.71 -4.05 14.01
N SER A 120 -5.13 -4.77 15.06
CA SER A 120 -6.30 -5.64 15.04
C SER A 120 -7.62 -4.87 14.91
N THR A 121 -7.67 -3.61 15.35
CA THR A 121 -8.85 -2.74 15.22
C THR A 121 -9.09 -2.41 13.74
N ILE A 122 -8.03 -2.07 13.01
CA ILE A 122 -8.08 -1.87 11.56
C ILE A 122 -8.54 -3.16 10.87
N THR A 123 -8.00 -4.30 11.28
CA THR A 123 -8.42 -5.61 10.74
C THR A 123 -9.92 -5.83 10.91
N ALA A 124 -10.48 -5.53 12.08
CA ALA A 124 -11.92 -5.67 12.35
C ALA A 124 -12.75 -4.70 11.50
N GLN A 125 -12.34 -3.43 11.40
CA GLN A 125 -13.03 -2.41 10.62
C GLN A 125 -13.03 -2.72 9.12
N VAL A 126 -11.87 -3.09 8.55
CA VAL A 126 -11.74 -3.48 7.14
C VAL A 126 -12.57 -4.72 6.83
N SER A 127 -12.56 -5.72 7.72
CA SER A 127 -13.40 -6.92 7.57
C SER A 127 -14.89 -6.59 7.62
N GLY A 128 -15.29 -5.63 8.47
CA GLY A 128 -16.64 -5.09 8.53
C GLY A 128 -17.06 -4.41 7.24
N LEU A 129 -16.17 -3.58 6.66
CA LEU A 129 -16.42 -2.93 5.37
C LEU A 129 -16.68 -3.95 4.26
N VAL A 130 -15.82 -4.95 4.12
CA VAL A 130 -15.96 -5.98 3.08
C VAL A 130 -17.28 -6.73 3.23
N LYS A 131 -17.69 -7.05 4.45
CA LYS A 131 -18.98 -7.73 4.72
C LYS A 131 -20.19 -6.87 4.37
N ASN A 132 -20.07 -5.55 4.41
CA ASN A 132 -21.14 -4.60 4.08
C ASN A 132 -21.24 -4.31 2.57
N ALA A 133 -20.46 -4.99 1.73
CA ALA A 133 -20.57 -4.85 0.28
C ALA A 133 -21.96 -5.30 -0.21
N SER A 134 -22.52 -4.55 -1.14
CA SER A 134 -23.87 -4.76 -1.68
C SER A 134 -23.82 -5.58 -2.96
N ILE A 135 -24.78 -6.48 -3.12
CA ILE A 135 -25.01 -7.19 -4.38
C ILE A 135 -25.78 -6.24 -5.31
N VAL A 136 -25.20 -5.90 -6.45
CA VAL A 136 -25.83 -5.03 -7.47
C VAL A 136 -26.40 -5.79 -8.64
N GLU A 137 -25.82 -6.95 -8.94
CA GLU A 137 -26.27 -7.78 -10.05
C GLU A 137 -26.02 -9.25 -9.75
N HIS A 138 -26.89 -10.13 -10.22
CA HIS A 138 -26.66 -11.57 -10.17
C HIS A 138 -27.29 -12.25 -11.39
N ASP A 139 -26.68 -13.35 -11.82
CA ASP A 139 -27.15 -14.19 -12.90
C ASP A 139 -26.89 -15.67 -12.59
N PHE A 140 -27.75 -16.55 -13.11
CA PHE A 140 -27.57 -18.00 -13.03
C PHE A 140 -27.79 -18.62 -14.39
N LYS A 141 -26.74 -19.18 -14.98
CA LYS A 141 -26.79 -19.79 -16.29
C LYS A 141 -25.88 -21.02 -16.34
N ASP A 142 -26.35 -22.09 -16.95
CA ASP A 142 -25.59 -23.32 -17.20
C ASP A 142 -24.93 -23.92 -15.95
N GLY A 143 -25.58 -23.80 -14.78
CA GLY A 143 -25.05 -24.29 -13.51
C GLY A 143 -24.05 -23.38 -12.85
N LEU A 144 -23.75 -22.20 -13.42
CA LEU A 144 -22.87 -21.17 -12.88
C LEU A 144 -23.69 -20.00 -12.35
N TYR A 145 -23.49 -19.68 -11.07
CA TYR A 145 -24.05 -18.48 -10.45
C TYR A 145 -22.98 -17.38 -10.42
N ARG A 146 -23.31 -16.21 -10.95
CA ARG A 146 -22.47 -15.01 -10.91
C ARG A 146 -23.11 -13.95 -10.05
N VAL A 147 -22.29 -13.26 -9.28
CA VAL A 147 -22.71 -12.13 -8.44
C VAL A 147 -21.73 -10.99 -8.64
N ARG A 148 -22.26 -9.81 -8.99
CA ARG A 148 -21.49 -8.56 -8.91
C ARG A 148 -21.79 -7.90 -7.59
N MET A 149 -20.73 -7.60 -6.84
CA MET A 149 -20.80 -6.87 -5.59
C MET A 149 -20.04 -5.56 -5.68
N GLU A 150 -20.54 -4.55 -4.98
CA GLU A 150 -19.92 -3.24 -4.87
C GLU A 150 -19.77 -2.84 -3.41
N LEU A 151 -18.60 -2.30 -3.11
CA LEU A 151 -18.27 -1.66 -1.84
C LEU A 151 -18.02 -0.18 -2.12
N LYS A 152 -18.82 0.68 -1.52
CA LYS A 152 -18.64 2.12 -1.53
C LYS A 152 -17.99 2.55 -0.24
N LEU A 153 -16.95 3.36 -0.37
CA LEU A 153 -16.18 3.87 0.75
C LEU A 153 -16.01 5.37 0.58
N ASP A 154 -16.69 6.14 1.41
CA ASP A 154 -16.55 7.57 1.43
C ASP A 154 -15.23 8.02 2.10
N GLN A 155 -14.80 9.24 1.80
CA GLN A 155 -13.55 9.79 2.31
C GLN A 155 -13.54 9.91 3.83
N SER A 156 -14.68 10.22 4.45
CA SER A 156 -14.79 10.33 5.91
C SER A 156 -14.55 8.99 6.59
N LYS A 157 -15.11 7.91 6.03
CA LYS A 157 -14.92 6.55 6.53
C LYS A 157 -13.49 6.06 6.32
N TRP A 158 -12.89 6.42 5.19
CA TRP A 158 -11.49 6.16 4.93
C TRP A 158 -10.58 6.81 5.98
N GLN A 159 -10.82 8.10 6.25
CA GLN A 159 -10.06 8.84 7.26
C GLN A 159 -10.27 8.30 8.67
N GLU A 160 -11.50 7.94 9.05
CA GLU A 160 -11.78 7.32 10.35
C GLU A 160 -10.96 6.05 10.60
N ILE A 161 -10.76 5.23 9.57
CA ILE A 161 -10.06 3.95 9.68
C ILE A 161 -8.54 4.13 9.61
N PHE A 162 -8.03 5.03 8.77
CA PHE A 162 -6.62 5.11 8.40
C PHE A 162 -5.94 6.45 8.74
N ALA A 163 -6.63 7.42 9.35
CA ALA A 163 -6.01 8.65 9.82
C ALA A 163 -5.27 8.39 11.13
N TYR A 164 -3.95 8.32 11.05
CA TYR A 164 -3.01 8.26 12.16
C TYR A 164 -2.28 9.58 12.32
#